data_6a986dc6cb12155e8426f7d4974428d5
#
_entry.id   6a986dc6cb12155e8426f7d4974428d5
#
_cell.length_a   1.000
_cell.length_b   1.000
_cell.length_c   1.000
_cell.angle_alpha   90.00
_cell.angle_beta   90.00
_cell.angle_gamma   90.00
#
_symmetry.space_group_name_H-M   'P 1'
#
loop_
_entity.id
_entity.type
_entity.pdbx_description
1 polymer ?
#
loop_
_entity_poly.entity_id
_entity_poly.type
_entity_poly.pdbx_seq_one_letter_code
_entity_poly.pdbx_strand_id
1 'polypeptide(L)'
;KDVPTPKELSAILEGVRGTPYEQIINTGMLRCMSKALYEEKPKGHYGLVLKDYAHFTSPIRRYPDLAIHRIMTDMLKGTEKETMILRYTDFAERASKQSSEREVIAMQIERKAEDCYKAEYARRHLGECYEGTISGVTQRGLFIELDNGVEGFVPASSLTPSGTSLTE
;
A
#
# COMPACT_ATOMS: atom_id res chain seq x y z
N LYS A 1 -10.43 -15.31 15.43
CA LYS A 1 -8.96 -15.18 15.25
C LYS A 1 -8.59 -13.80 15.74
N ASP A 2 -7.71 -13.74 16.74
CA ASP A 2 -7.26 -12.47 17.28
C ASP A 2 -6.38 -11.77 16.25
N VAL A 3 -6.60 -10.46 16.09
CA VAL A 3 -5.76 -9.62 15.23
C VAL A 3 -4.43 -9.45 15.96
N PRO A 4 -3.28 -9.73 15.34
CA PRO A 4 -1.99 -9.59 16.00
C PRO A 4 -1.77 -8.12 16.41
N THR A 5 -1.11 -7.92 17.53
CA THR A 5 -0.77 -6.58 18.02
C THR A 5 0.40 -5.99 17.24
N PRO A 6 0.55 -4.65 17.17
CA PRO A 6 1.72 -4.03 16.54
C PRO A 6 3.06 -4.51 17.12
N LYS A 7 3.11 -4.84 18.41
CA LYS A 7 4.32 -5.38 19.06
C LYS A 7 4.68 -6.77 18.57
N GLU A 8 3.69 -7.64 18.37
CA GLU A 8 3.91 -8.98 17.82
C GLU A 8 4.42 -8.92 16.38
N LEU A 9 3.85 -8.02 15.56
CA LEU A 9 4.34 -7.80 14.20
C LEU A 9 5.77 -7.26 14.18
N SER A 10 6.08 -6.27 15.04
CA SER A 10 7.43 -5.73 15.18
C SER A 10 8.45 -6.79 15.58
N ALA A 11 8.09 -7.68 16.52
CA ALA A 11 8.95 -8.76 16.95
C ALA A 11 9.27 -9.75 15.80
N ILE A 12 8.29 -10.05 14.95
CA ILE A 12 8.50 -10.89 13.76
C ILE A 12 9.47 -10.20 12.79
N LEU A 13 9.28 -8.90 12.51
CA LEU A 13 10.13 -8.14 11.60
C LEU A 13 11.57 -8.04 12.11
N GLU A 14 11.75 -7.83 13.42
CA GLU A 14 13.08 -7.83 14.03
C GLU A 14 13.76 -9.20 14.00
N GLY A 15 13.00 -10.27 14.19
CA GLY A 15 13.52 -11.65 14.15
C GLY A 15 14.04 -12.08 12.78
N VAL A 16 13.58 -11.45 11.69
CA VAL A 16 14.02 -11.77 10.32
C VAL A 16 15.02 -10.76 9.75
N ARG A 17 15.32 -9.71 10.48
CA ARG A 17 16.21 -8.63 10.04
C ARG A 17 17.62 -9.15 9.74
N GLY A 18 18.16 -8.80 8.59
CA GLY A 18 19.48 -9.24 8.12
C GLY A 18 19.51 -10.70 7.66
N THR A 19 18.39 -11.40 7.60
CA THR A 19 18.28 -12.75 7.04
C THR A 19 17.88 -12.71 5.55
N PRO A 20 18.14 -13.77 4.78
CA PRO A 20 17.65 -13.87 3.39
C PRO A 20 16.13 -13.80 3.24
N TYR A 21 15.38 -13.98 4.33
CA TYR A 21 13.93 -13.99 4.36
C TYR A 21 13.31 -12.62 4.66
N GLU A 22 14.12 -11.63 5.03
CA GLU A 22 13.64 -10.29 5.45
C GLU A 22 12.73 -9.66 4.41
N GLN A 23 13.14 -9.62 3.16
CA GLN A 23 12.37 -8.99 2.09
C GLN A 23 11.04 -9.70 1.82
N ILE A 24 11.05 -11.02 1.78
CA ILE A 24 9.85 -11.84 1.53
C ILE A 24 8.84 -11.65 2.65
N ILE A 25 9.28 -11.69 3.92
CA ILE A 25 8.41 -11.54 5.08
C ILE A 25 7.88 -10.12 5.19
N ASN A 26 8.70 -9.09 4.95
CA ASN A 26 8.26 -7.70 4.92
C ASN A 26 7.17 -7.47 3.86
N THR A 27 7.40 -7.96 2.65
CA THR A 27 6.44 -7.85 1.55
C THR A 27 5.15 -8.62 1.84
N GLY A 28 5.26 -9.84 2.34
CA GLY A 28 4.11 -10.66 2.74
C GLY A 28 3.28 -10.01 3.84
N MET A 29 3.94 -9.44 4.85
CA MET A 29 3.27 -8.74 5.94
C MET A 29 2.54 -7.48 5.44
N LEU A 30 3.16 -6.67 4.59
CA LEU A 30 2.51 -5.50 3.99
C LEU A 30 1.29 -5.89 3.14
N ARG A 31 1.35 -6.99 2.42
CA ARG A 31 0.21 -7.50 1.62
C ARG A 31 -0.96 -8.00 2.49
N CYS A 32 -0.68 -8.45 3.71
CA CYS A 32 -1.70 -8.89 4.67
C CYS A 32 -2.36 -7.73 5.42
N MET A 33 -1.77 -6.55 5.44
CA MET A 33 -2.34 -5.38 6.12
C MET A 33 -3.53 -4.80 5.34
N SER A 34 -4.53 -4.37 6.10
CA SER A 34 -5.66 -3.63 5.52
C SER A 34 -5.18 -2.32 4.90
N LYS A 35 -5.77 -1.95 3.76
CA LYS A 35 -5.52 -0.63 3.16
C LYS A 35 -6.03 0.46 4.09
N ALA A 36 -5.31 1.58 4.12
CA ALA A 36 -5.79 2.78 4.81
C ALA A 36 -7.09 3.28 4.16
N LEU A 37 -8.06 3.63 5.00
CA LEU A 37 -9.34 4.20 4.59
C LEU A 37 -9.54 5.52 5.32
N TYR A 38 -10.12 6.49 4.62
CA TYR A 38 -10.64 7.70 5.24
C TYR A 38 -12.06 7.45 5.70
N GLU A 39 -12.36 7.80 6.92
CA GLU A 39 -13.69 7.64 7.51
C GLU A 39 -14.07 8.88 8.32
N GLU A 40 -15.37 9.12 8.44
CA GLU A 40 -15.89 10.23 9.24
C GLU A 40 -15.79 9.99 10.74
N LYS A 41 -15.67 8.72 11.15
CA LYS A 41 -15.56 8.32 12.57
C LYS A 41 -14.14 7.89 12.91
N PRO A 42 -13.61 8.30 14.06
CA PRO A 42 -12.27 7.90 14.48
C PRO A 42 -12.22 6.39 14.77
N LYS A 43 -11.37 5.68 14.07
CA LYS A 43 -11.07 4.24 14.31
C LYS A 43 -9.65 4.02 14.85
N GLY A 44 -8.93 5.12 15.07
CA GLY A 44 -7.52 5.07 15.44
C GLY A 44 -6.59 4.72 14.28
N HIS A 45 -5.33 4.65 14.58
CA HIS A 45 -4.28 4.26 13.62
C HIS A 45 -3.49 3.09 14.20
N TYR A 46 -3.70 1.90 13.63
CA TYR A 46 -3.10 0.67 14.11
C TYR A 46 -1.56 0.73 14.17
N GLY A 47 -0.92 1.11 13.08
CA GLY A 47 0.56 1.13 12.97
C GLY A 47 1.23 2.21 13.84
N LEU A 48 0.54 3.33 14.15
CA LEU A 48 1.04 4.38 15.05
C LEU A 48 0.58 4.19 16.49
N VAL A 49 -0.31 3.23 16.74
CA VAL A 49 -0.91 2.96 18.08
C VAL A 49 -1.59 4.23 18.64
N LEU A 50 -2.23 5.01 17.77
CA LEU A 50 -2.94 6.23 18.13
C LEU A 50 -4.45 5.96 18.15
N LYS A 51 -5.13 6.45 19.21
CA LYS A 51 -6.58 6.34 19.33
C LYS A 51 -7.31 7.28 18.39
N ASP A 52 -6.80 8.49 18.24
CA ASP A 52 -7.34 9.51 17.35
C ASP A 52 -6.23 9.95 16.40
N TYR A 53 -6.51 9.92 15.11
CA TYR A 53 -5.56 10.29 14.08
C TYR A 53 -6.27 10.87 12.88
N ALA A 54 -5.70 11.92 12.32
CA ALA A 54 -6.15 12.50 11.06
C ALA A 54 -4.96 13.00 10.24
N HIS A 55 -5.08 12.91 8.95
CA HIS A 55 -4.15 13.58 8.03
C HIS A 55 -4.36 15.09 8.09
N PHE A 56 -3.27 15.85 8.18
CA PHE A 56 -3.37 17.31 8.36
C PHE A 56 -2.29 18.10 7.59
N THR A 57 -1.12 17.50 7.37
CA THR A 57 0.09 18.25 6.99
C THR A 57 0.34 18.35 5.50
N SER A 58 -0.49 17.74 4.63
CA SER A 58 -0.28 17.72 3.19
C SER A 58 -1.52 18.10 2.37
N PRO A 59 -2.13 19.28 2.60
CA PRO A 59 -3.40 19.67 1.96
C PRO A 59 -3.29 19.93 0.45
N ILE A 60 -2.07 20.09 -0.08
CA ILE A 60 -1.84 20.28 -1.53
C ILE A 60 -2.15 19.00 -2.31
N ARG A 61 -1.83 17.84 -1.76
CA ARG A 61 -1.95 16.54 -2.44
C ARG A 61 -2.97 15.59 -1.82
N ARG A 62 -3.49 15.89 -0.63
CA ARG A 62 -4.49 15.07 0.07
C ARG A 62 -5.71 15.90 0.40
N TYR A 63 -6.82 15.58 -0.25
CA TYR A 63 -8.09 16.27 0.01
C TYR A 63 -8.60 16.14 1.46
N PRO A 64 -8.44 15.01 2.17
CA PRO A 64 -8.81 14.91 3.58
C PRO A 64 -8.15 15.95 4.47
N ASP A 65 -6.88 16.26 4.25
CA ASP A 65 -6.16 17.33 4.96
C ASP A 65 -6.85 18.67 4.76
N LEU A 66 -7.18 19.00 3.50
CA LEU A 66 -7.89 20.24 3.17
C LEU A 66 -9.28 20.28 3.78
N ALA A 67 -10.00 19.15 3.83
CA ALA A 67 -11.31 19.05 4.46
C ALA A 67 -11.22 19.36 5.96
N ILE A 68 -10.22 18.81 6.66
CA ILE A 68 -9.97 19.10 8.08
C ILE A 68 -9.57 20.54 8.29
N HIS A 69 -8.73 21.13 7.43
CA HIS A 69 -8.39 22.56 7.50
C HIS A 69 -9.64 23.45 7.42
N ARG A 70 -10.60 23.12 6.56
CA ARG A 70 -11.87 23.86 6.46
C ARG A 70 -12.69 23.78 7.73
N ILE A 71 -12.86 22.56 8.27
CA ILE A 71 -13.58 22.33 9.53
C ILE A 71 -12.93 23.09 10.67
N MET A 72 -11.61 22.97 10.83
CA MET A 72 -10.86 23.65 11.88
C MET A 72 -10.91 25.17 11.75
N THR A 73 -10.87 25.70 10.53
CA THR A 73 -10.98 27.14 10.29
C THR A 73 -12.32 27.70 10.77
N ASP A 74 -13.42 27.02 10.48
CA ASP A 74 -14.74 27.45 10.94
C ASP A 74 -14.88 27.31 12.45
N MET A 75 -14.31 26.25 13.04
CA MET A 75 -14.26 26.10 14.49
C MET A 75 -13.48 27.24 15.17
N LEU A 76 -12.31 27.60 14.62
CA LEU A 76 -11.47 28.69 15.15
C LEU A 76 -12.12 30.07 14.98
N LYS A 77 -13.00 30.25 14.01
CA LYS A 77 -13.83 31.46 13.84
C LYS A 77 -14.98 31.55 14.84
N GLY A 78 -15.13 30.57 15.72
CA GLY A 78 -16.17 30.55 16.75
C GLY A 78 -17.54 30.08 16.24
N THR A 79 -17.59 29.33 15.16
CA THR A 79 -18.87 28.75 14.68
C THR A 79 -19.43 27.80 15.74
N GLU A 80 -20.69 27.95 16.06
CA GLU A 80 -21.38 27.14 17.07
C GLU A 80 -21.38 25.65 16.71
N LYS A 81 -21.30 24.80 17.73
CA LYS A 81 -21.19 23.36 17.61
C LYS A 81 -22.32 22.74 16.78
N GLU A 82 -23.55 23.16 17.04
CA GLU A 82 -24.73 22.68 16.34
C GLU A 82 -24.67 22.99 14.84
N THR A 83 -24.24 24.20 14.50
CA THR A 83 -24.02 24.64 13.12
C THR A 83 -22.89 23.85 12.45
N MET A 84 -21.82 23.56 13.18
CA MET A 84 -20.71 22.74 12.69
C MET A 84 -21.18 21.32 12.37
N ILE A 85 -21.93 20.67 13.26
CA ILE A 85 -22.48 19.34 13.05
C ILE A 85 -23.39 19.32 11.81
N LEU A 86 -24.32 20.25 11.73
CA LEU A 86 -25.24 20.34 10.59
C LEU A 86 -24.52 20.53 9.24
N ARG A 87 -23.48 21.37 9.22
CA ARG A 87 -22.70 21.68 8.01
C ARG A 87 -21.78 20.57 7.58
N TYR A 88 -21.14 19.89 8.53
CA TYR A 88 -19.99 19.05 8.23
C TYR A 88 -20.25 17.55 8.34
N THR A 89 -21.34 17.06 8.92
CA THR A 89 -21.61 15.62 9.01
C THR A 89 -21.68 14.97 7.63
N ASP A 90 -22.59 15.40 6.77
CA ASP A 90 -22.74 14.87 5.41
C ASP A 90 -21.53 15.16 4.53
N PHE A 91 -20.87 16.31 4.77
CA PHE A 91 -19.65 16.67 4.06
C PHE A 91 -18.53 15.69 4.39
N ALA A 92 -18.30 15.38 5.69
CA ALA A 92 -17.25 14.48 6.13
C ALA A 92 -17.46 13.06 5.60
N GLU A 93 -18.71 12.56 5.63
CA GLU A 93 -19.05 11.25 5.09
C GLU A 93 -18.74 11.16 3.57
N ARG A 94 -19.19 12.14 2.80
CA ARG A 94 -18.93 12.16 1.35
C ARG A 94 -17.45 12.36 1.04
N ALA A 95 -16.76 13.24 1.75
CA ALA A 95 -15.36 13.52 1.55
C ALA A 95 -14.48 12.31 1.87
N SER A 96 -14.77 11.59 2.96
CA SER A 96 -14.01 10.40 3.35
C SER A 96 -14.21 9.26 2.35
N LYS A 97 -15.44 8.97 1.96
CA LYS A 97 -15.75 7.94 0.96
C LYS A 97 -15.07 8.23 -0.38
N GLN A 98 -15.26 9.43 -0.92
CA GLN A 98 -14.65 9.82 -2.19
C GLN A 98 -13.12 9.81 -2.13
N SER A 99 -12.53 10.24 -1.02
CA SER A 99 -11.08 10.23 -0.84
C SER A 99 -10.53 8.81 -0.82
N SER A 100 -11.19 7.87 -0.14
CA SER A 100 -10.79 6.46 -0.12
C SER A 100 -10.86 5.82 -1.51
N GLU A 101 -11.92 6.10 -2.27
CA GLU A 101 -12.06 5.61 -3.65
C GLU A 101 -10.97 6.18 -4.57
N ARG A 102 -10.69 7.48 -4.46
CA ARG A 102 -9.68 8.16 -5.29
C ARG A 102 -8.25 7.78 -4.94
N GLU A 103 -7.98 7.49 -3.67
CA GLU A 103 -6.67 6.98 -3.23
C GLU A 103 -6.35 5.64 -3.91
N VAL A 104 -7.32 4.72 -3.97
CA VAL A 104 -7.14 3.44 -4.67
C VAL A 104 -6.83 3.65 -6.16
N ILE A 105 -7.54 4.58 -6.81
CA ILE A 105 -7.30 4.91 -8.23
C ILE A 105 -5.91 5.53 -8.41
N ALA A 106 -5.51 6.47 -7.54
CA ALA A 106 -4.20 7.11 -7.59
C ALA A 106 -3.06 6.08 -7.47
N MET A 107 -3.15 5.16 -6.50
CA MET A 107 -2.18 4.07 -6.36
C MET A 107 -2.13 3.16 -7.60
N GLN A 108 -3.27 2.89 -8.24
CA GLN A 108 -3.29 2.08 -9.46
C GLN A 108 -2.62 2.79 -10.63
N ILE A 109 -2.82 4.11 -10.74
CA ILE A 109 -2.17 4.93 -11.79
C ILE A 109 -0.65 4.95 -11.55
N GLU A 110 -0.22 5.18 -10.30
CA GLU A 110 1.19 5.18 -9.91
C GLU A 110 1.87 3.86 -10.29
N ARG A 111 1.29 2.72 -9.89
CA ARG A 111 1.81 1.40 -10.24
C ARG A 111 1.91 1.19 -11.77
N LYS A 112 0.87 1.56 -12.51
CA LYS A 112 0.91 1.45 -13.97
C LYS A 112 1.98 2.33 -14.61
N ALA A 113 2.22 3.52 -14.06
CA ALA A 113 3.30 4.38 -14.52
C ALA A 113 4.67 3.74 -14.25
N GLU A 114 4.87 3.21 -13.03
CA GLU A 114 6.08 2.46 -12.69
C GLU A 114 6.30 1.25 -13.61
N ASP A 115 5.25 0.48 -13.88
CA ASP A 115 5.32 -0.68 -14.80
C ASP A 115 5.74 -0.26 -16.21
N CYS A 116 5.24 0.88 -16.71
CA CYS A 116 5.67 1.45 -17.99
C CYS A 116 7.16 1.79 -18.01
N TYR A 117 7.67 2.43 -16.94
CA TYR A 117 9.10 2.75 -16.85
C TYR A 117 9.97 1.50 -16.70
N LYS A 118 9.54 0.52 -15.91
CA LYS A 118 10.22 -0.76 -15.77
C LYS A 118 10.27 -1.52 -17.09
N ALA A 119 9.17 -1.56 -17.84
CA ALA A 119 9.12 -2.16 -19.17
C ALA A 119 10.04 -1.46 -20.17
N GLU A 120 10.10 -0.12 -20.16
CA GLU A 120 11.01 0.64 -21.04
C GLU A 120 12.48 0.40 -20.66
N TYR A 121 12.78 0.31 -19.36
CA TYR A 121 14.12 -0.09 -18.90
C TYR A 121 14.49 -1.48 -19.42
N ALA A 122 13.63 -2.48 -19.19
CA ALA A 122 13.86 -3.85 -19.64
C ALA A 122 14.03 -3.94 -21.18
N ARG A 123 13.25 -3.15 -21.94
CA ARG A 123 13.36 -3.11 -23.40
C ARG A 123 14.76 -2.67 -23.88
N ARG A 124 15.43 -1.79 -23.14
CA ARG A 124 16.79 -1.32 -23.47
C ARG A 124 17.88 -2.32 -23.11
N HIS A 125 17.57 -3.31 -22.28
CA HIS A 125 18.50 -4.30 -21.75
C HIS A 125 18.15 -5.74 -22.20
N LEU A 126 17.47 -5.85 -23.34
CA LEU A 126 17.12 -7.14 -23.91
C LEU A 126 18.36 -7.93 -24.30
N GLY A 127 18.42 -9.19 -23.88
CA GLY A 127 19.54 -10.11 -24.16
C GLY A 127 20.63 -10.08 -23.08
N GLU A 128 20.52 -9.24 -22.07
CA GLU A 128 21.40 -9.24 -20.91
C GLU A 128 20.96 -10.31 -19.89
N CYS A 129 21.91 -10.81 -19.11
CA CYS A 129 21.67 -11.77 -18.03
C CYS A 129 21.74 -11.04 -16.68
N TYR A 130 20.80 -11.34 -15.81
CA TYR A 130 20.73 -10.74 -14.48
C TYR A 130 20.58 -11.81 -13.40
N GLU A 131 21.09 -11.52 -12.22
CA GLU A 131 20.73 -12.24 -11.00
C GLU A 131 19.43 -11.64 -10.46
N GLY A 132 18.58 -12.49 -9.87
CA GLY A 132 17.33 -12.04 -9.27
C GLY A 132 16.81 -13.02 -8.23
N THR A 133 15.89 -12.52 -7.40
CA THR A 133 15.25 -13.30 -6.34
C THR A 133 13.85 -13.72 -6.76
N ILE A 134 13.48 -14.98 -6.50
CA ILE A 134 12.11 -15.45 -6.77
C ILE A 134 11.15 -14.72 -5.82
N SER A 135 10.31 -13.85 -6.37
CA SER A 135 9.28 -13.08 -5.65
C SER A 135 7.93 -13.78 -5.60
N GLY A 136 7.70 -14.74 -6.52
CA GLY A 136 6.46 -15.50 -6.54
C GLY A 136 6.56 -16.78 -7.37
N VAL A 137 5.85 -17.81 -6.93
CA VAL A 137 5.73 -19.10 -7.60
C VAL A 137 4.28 -19.32 -8.00
N THR A 138 4.02 -19.73 -9.23
CA THR A 138 2.69 -20.07 -9.72
C THR A 138 2.77 -21.31 -10.61
N GLN A 139 1.66 -21.97 -10.87
CA GLN A 139 1.61 -23.09 -11.82
C GLN A 139 2.02 -22.70 -13.25
N ARG A 140 1.99 -21.40 -13.59
CA ARG A 140 2.35 -20.90 -14.94
C ARG A 140 3.83 -20.55 -15.05
N GLY A 141 4.56 -20.37 -13.93
CA GLY A 141 5.95 -19.98 -13.91
C GLY A 141 6.32 -19.19 -12.66
N LEU A 142 7.49 -18.61 -12.71
CA LEU A 142 8.10 -17.86 -11.60
C LEU A 142 8.07 -16.36 -11.88
N PHE A 143 7.83 -15.58 -10.85
CA PHE A 143 8.13 -14.16 -10.82
C PHE A 143 9.52 -13.98 -10.19
N ILE A 144 10.37 -13.21 -10.87
CA ILE A 144 11.74 -12.94 -10.44
C ILE A 144 11.93 -11.44 -10.34
N GLU A 145 12.29 -10.96 -9.16
CA GLU A 145 12.60 -9.57 -8.91
C GLU A 145 14.12 -9.36 -8.96
N LEU A 146 14.56 -8.39 -9.75
CA LEU A 146 15.94 -7.96 -9.85
C LEU A 146 16.28 -6.96 -8.71
N ASP A 147 17.53 -6.77 -8.39
CA ASP A 147 17.99 -5.84 -7.35
C ASP A 147 17.55 -4.38 -7.60
N ASN A 148 17.30 -4.02 -8.86
CA ASN A 148 16.78 -2.70 -9.23
C ASN A 148 15.24 -2.58 -9.16
N GLY A 149 14.55 -3.61 -8.64
CA GLY A 149 13.10 -3.62 -8.46
C GLY A 149 12.30 -3.89 -9.75
N VAL A 150 12.96 -4.26 -10.86
CA VAL A 150 12.25 -4.77 -12.04
C VAL A 150 11.84 -6.21 -11.78
N GLU A 151 10.57 -6.53 -11.97
CA GLU A 151 10.06 -7.90 -11.86
C GLU A 151 9.79 -8.45 -13.26
N GLY A 152 10.29 -9.66 -13.52
CA GLY A 152 10.08 -10.41 -14.76
C GLY A 152 9.31 -11.71 -14.50
N PHE A 153 8.63 -12.21 -15.52
CA PHE A 153 7.95 -13.50 -15.47
C PHE A 153 8.69 -14.53 -16.34
N VAL A 154 9.07 -15.64 -15.72
CA VAL A 154 9.70 -16.79 -16.41
C VAL A 154 8.67 -17.90 -16.52
N PRO A 155 8.19 -18.23 -17.73
CA PRO A 155 7.19 -19.27 -17.92
C PRO A 155 7.71 -20.64 -17.49
N ALA A 156 6.82 -21.47 -16.92
CA ALA A 156 7.16 -22.84 -16.53
C ALA A 156 7.76 -23.66 -17.68
N SER A 157 7.29 -23.43 -18.89
CA SER A 157 7.79 -24.10 -20.10
C SER A 157 9.25 -23.82 -20.45
N SER A 158 9.81 -22.72 -19.94
CA SER A 158 11.23 -22.39 -20.12
C SER A 158 12.13 -22.90 -18.99
N LEU A 159 11.54 -23.38 -17.89
CA LEU A 159 12.27 -23.87 -16.71
C LEU A 159 12.39 -25.39 -16.70
N THR A 160 11.47 -26.10 -17.33
CA THR A 160 11.38 -27.55 -17.23
C THR A 160 11.62 -28.20 -18.60
N PRO A 161 12.41 -29.27 -18.68
CA PRO A 161 12.29 -30.21 -19.78
C PRO A 161 10.84 -30.71 -19.81
N SER A 162 10.28 -30.87 -21.00
CA SER A 162 8.89 -31.28 -21.24
C SER A 162 8.47 -32.42 -20.31
N GLY A 163 7.54 -32.14 -19.38
CA GLY A 163 6.92 -33.18 -18.53
C GLY A 163 7.05 -33.01 -17.01
N THR A 164 7.71 -31.96 -16.50
CA THR A 164 7.81 -31.72 -15.05
C THR A 164 6.86 -30.58 -14.64
N SER A 165 6.01 -30.80 -13.64
CA SER A 165 5.14 -29.76 -13.03
C SER A 165 5.87 -29.02 -11.91
N LEU A 166 5.68 -27.72 -11.81
CA LEU A 166 6.05 -26.94 -10.62
C LEU A 166 5.03 -27.23 -9.52
N THR A 167 5.51 -27.59 -8.33
CA THR A 167 4.69 -27.69 -7.11
C THR A 167 4.81 -26.38 -6.33
N GLU A 168 3.67 -25.87 -5.83
CA GLU A 168 3.61 -24.71 -4.93
C GLU A 168 4.19 -25.03 -3.56
#